data_91e399d10f7a8e7836c1e4b0048a1fd7
#
_entry.id   91e399d10f7a8e7836c1e4b0048a1fd7
#
_cell.length_a   1.000
_cell.length_b   1.000
_cell.length_c   1.000
_cell.angle_alpha   90.00
_cell.angle_beta   90.00
_cell.angle_gamma   90.00
#
_symmetry.space_group_name_H-M   'P 1'
#
loop_
_entity.id
_entity.type
_entity.pdbx_description
1 polymer ?
#
loop_
_entity_poly.entity_id
_entity_poly.type
_entity_poly.pdbx_seq_one_letter_code
_entity_poly.pdbx_strand_id
1 'polypeptide(L)'
;MRKALSCVLMMTLLLCACTGERDDSPEQLAAAIRGEYLSLAAWQAEADVSVSYGDAVFQFSLSAAGEKDGETVLTVTAPDTVAGITARIRNGETLLEYDGAGLSLGLLDDSGLTPVSALPAVLLSLTEGYMARCAWQGEGESRVLLIQCRDPRAAEGKGTGFDLYLDPATHALLRAEVSTDGVLVRTVRFNEFTMEMTNDGTGTDEDMGGDRSGRPGP
;
A
#
# COMPACT_ATOMS: atom_id res chain seq x y z
N MET A 1 32.53 36.20 -39.31
CA MET A 1 32.27 36.26 -37.83
C MET A 1 30.77 36.34 -37.48
N ARG A 2 29.96 37.19 -38.12
CA ARG A 2 28.48 37.32 -37.75
C ARG A 2 27.65 36.07 -38.02
N LYS A 3 27.99 35.24 -39.03
CA LYS A 3 27.26 33.98 -39.32
C LYS A 3 27.55 32.83 -38.36
N ALA A 4 28.77 32.78 -37.80
CA ALA A 4 29.18 31.78 -36.81
C ALA A 4 28.51 32.05 -35.43
N LEU A 5 28.37 33.32 -35.07
CA LEU A 5 27.72 33.73 -33.82
C LEU A 5 26.24 33.39 -33.80
N SER A 6 25.56 33.50 -34.99
CA SER A 6 24.12 33.17 -35.13
C SER A 6 23.86 31.65 -35.02
N CYS A 7 24.78 30.81 -35.49
CA CYS A 7 24.65 29.33 -35.30
C CYS A 7 24.85 28.87 -33.89
N VAL A 8 25.76 29.49 -33.12
CA VAL A 8 26.01 29.17 -31.72
C VAL A 8 24.79 29.59 -30.84
N LEU A 9 24.19 30.72 -31.15
CA LEU A 9 22.97 31.21 -30.41
C LEU A 9 21.76 30.34 -30.73
N MET A 10 21.65 29.75 -31.93
CA MET A 10 20.55 28.88 -32.32
C MET A 10 20.71 27.47 -31.72
N MET A 11 21.95 27.02 -31.48
CA MET A 11 22.26 25.71 -30.90
C MET A 11 22.07 25.68 -29.40
N THR A 12 22.18 26.83 -28.70
CA THR A 12 21.90 26.95 -27.26
C THR A 12 20.40 26.97 -26.93
N LEU A 13 19.54 27.36 -27.88
CA LEU A 13 18.08 27.36 -27.72
C LEU A 13 17.45 25.96 -27.85
N LEU A 14 18.17 24.98 -28.42
CA LEU A 14 17.68 23.60 -28.58
C LEU A 14 17.92 22.72 -27.34
N LEU A 15 18.67 23.19 -26.34
CA LEU A 15 18.97 22.44 -25.11
C LEU A 15 18.01 22.71 -23.94
N CYS A 16 17.05 23.64 -24.09
CA CYS A 16 16.08 23.96 -23.05
C CYS A 16 14.72 23.27 -23.19
N ALA A 17 14.57 22.25 -24.03
CA ALA A 17 13.27 21.63 -24.32
C ALA A 17 13.10 20.24 -23.69
N CYS A 18 13.70 19.96 -22.53
CA CYS A 18 13.48 18.69 -21.81
C CYS A 18 13.34 18.90 -20.29
N THR A 19 12.59 19.92 -19.86
CA THR A 19 11.98 19.90 -18.52
C THR A 19 10.48 19.68 -18.68
N GLY A 20 10.11 18.61 -19.41
CA GLY A 20 8.82 18.01 -19.22
C GLY A 20 8.85 17.33 -17.87
N GLU A 21 7.99 17.68 -16.95
CA GLU A 21 7.62 16.82 -15.85
C GLU A 21 7.44 15.43 -16.46
N ARG A 22 8.33 14.50 -16.12
CA ARG A 22 8.09 13.11 -16.41
C ARG A 22 6.94 12.71 -15.51
N ASP A 23 5.75 12.79 -16.05
CA ASP A 23 4.61 12.10 -15.48
C ASP A 23 5.01 10.61 -15.54
N ASP A 24 5.39 10.03 -14.41
CA ASP A 24 5.80 8.64 -14.36
C ASP A 24 4.68 7.77 -14.95
N SER A 25 5.05 6.76 -15.74
CA SER A 25 4.03 5.85 -16.23
C SER A 25 3.33 5.17 -15.04
N PRO A 26 2.05 4.81 -15.16
CA PRO A 26 1.33 4.15 -14.07
C PRO A 26 2.05 2.86 -13.60
N GLU A 27 2.77 2.18 -14.51
CA GLU A 27 3.55 0.98 -14.19
C GLU A 27 4.81 1.31 -13.37
N GLN A 28 5.50 2.42 -13.69
CA GLN A 28 6.68 2.87 -12.94
C GLN A 28 6.28 3.30 -11.53
N LEU A 29 5.22 4.08 -11.40
CA LEU A 29 4.71 4.48 -10.09
C LEU A 29 4.22 3.27 -9.28
N ALA A 30 3.47 2.35 -9.90
CA ALA A 30 3.03 1.13 -9.23
C ALA A 30 4.19 0.27 -8.71
N ALA A 31 5.29 0.17 -9.47
CA ALA A 31 6.48 -0.54 -9.03
C ALA A 31 7.20 0.17 -7.87
N ALA A 32 7.28 1.49 -7.89
CA ALA A 32 7.84 2.29 -6.80
C ALA A 32 7.02 2.12 -5.51
N ILE A 33 5.70 2.27 -5.60
CA ILE A 33 4.77 2.08 -4.48
C ILE A 33 4.89 0.67 -3.90
N ARG A 34 4.96 -0.38 -4.74
CA ARG A 34 5.20 -1.74 -4.26
C ARG A 34 6.47 -1.83 -3.43
N GLY A 35 7.55 -1.20 -3.87
CA GLY A 35 8.82 -1.15 -3.14
C GLY A 35 8.66 -0.52 -1.75
N GLU A 36 7.89 0.56 -1.65
CA GLU A 36 7.57 1.21 -0.38
C GLU A 36 6.77 0.30 0.55
N TYR A 37 5.69 -0.33 0.04
CA TYR A 37 4.88 -1.25 0.84
C TYR A 37 5.66 -2.50 1.30
N LEU A 38 6.63 -2.96 0.55
CA LEU A 38 7.56 -4.02 0.98
C LEU A 38 8.52 -3.56 2.09
N SER A 39 8.75 -2.25 2.19
CA SER A 39 9.64 -1.62 3.18
C SER A 39 8.90 -1.05 4.39
N LEU A 40 7.58 -1.25 4.49
CA LEU A 40 6.80 -0.77 5.63
C LEU A 40 7.30 -1.38 6.94
N ALA A 41 7.60 -0.52 7.93
CA ALA A 41 7.86 -0.93 9.31
C ALA A 41 6.54 -1.13 10.07
N ALA A 42 5.60 -0.19 9.88
CA ALA A 42 4.26 -0.25 10.46
C ALA A 42 3.26 0.49 9.57
N TRP A 43 1.98 0.21 9.77
CA TRP A 43 0.87 0.90 9.11
C TRP A 43 -0.35 0.95 10.02
N GLN A 44 -1.20 1.95 9.80
CA GLN A 44 -2.50 2.08 10.44
C GLN A 44 -3.55 2.47 9.41
N ALA A 45 -4.78 2.03 9.61
CA ALA A 45 -5.90 2.31 8.71
C ALA A 45 -7.22 2.40 9.47
N GLU A 46 -8.07 3.33 9.02
CA GLU A 46 -9.50 3.35 9.30
C GLU A 46 -10.22 3.05 7.97
N ALA A 47 -11.09 2.06 7.95
CA ALA A 47 -11.70 1.61 6.71
C ALA A 47 -13.16 1.20 6.88
N ASP A 48 -13.97 1.47 5.84
CA ASP A 48 -15.30 0.93 5.69
C ASP A 48 -15.28 -0.24 4.71
N VAL A 49 -15.76 -1.38 5.16
CA VAL A 49 -15.82 -2.62 4.40
C VAL A 49 -17.27 -2.95 4.08
N SER A 50 -17.58 -3.07 2.79
CA SER A 50 -18.86 -3.55 2.28
C SER A 50 -18.68 -4.94 1.68
N VAL A 51 -19.48 -5.90 2.12
CA VAL A 51 -19.40 -7.30 1.70
C VAL A 51 -20.75 -7.74 1.14
N SER A 52 -20.76 -8.30 -0.07
CA SER A 52 -21.94 -8.85 -0.72
C SER A 52 -21.97 -10.36 -0.60
N TYR A 53 -23.03 -10.89 0.00
CA TYR A 53 -23.35 -12.32 0.07
C TYR A 53 -24.69 -12.57 -0.63
N GLY A 54 -24.66 -12.87 -1.92
CA GLY A 54 -25.88 -12.97 -2.72
C GLY A 54 -26.66 -11.65 -2.73
N ASP A 55 -27.90 -11.68 -2.23
CA ASP A 55 -28.78 -10.50 -2.16
C ASP A 55 -28.55 -9.64 -0.90
N ALA A 56 -27.73 -10.09 0.05
CA ALA A 56 -27.43 -9.37 1.28
C ALA A 56 -26.12 -8.60 1.18
N VAL A 57 -26.13 -7.35 1.65
CA VAL A 57 -24.94 -6.52 1.76
C VAL A 57 -24.73 -6.17 3.23
N PHE A 58 -23.54 -6.45 3.74
CA PHE A 58 -23.11 -6.13 5.09
C PHE A 58 -22.07 -5.01 5.05
N GLN A 59 -22.14 -4.11 6.00
CA GLN A 59 -21.21 -2.99 6.13
C GLN A 59 -20.59 -2.99 7.52
N PHE A 60 -19.28 -2.77 7.57
CA PHE A 60 -18.50 -2.71 8.80
C PHE A 60 -17.52 -1.54 8.70
N SER A 61 -17.30 -0.85 9.81
CA SER A 61 -16.16 0.04 9.96
C SER A 61 -15.10 -0.66 10.80
N LEU A 62 -13.84 -0.54 10.38
CA LEU A 62 -12.69 -1.21 10.99
C LEU A 62 -11.61 -0.20 11.30
N SER A 63 -10.99 -0.35 12.46
CA SER A 63 -9.66 0.19 12.77
C SER A 63 -8.65 -0.95 12.64
N ALA A 64 -7.53 -0.70 11.99
CA ALA A 64 -6.50 -1.70 11.77
C ALA A 64 -5.10 -1.13 11.95
N ALA A 65 -4.19 -1.95 12.49
CA ALA A 65 -2.78 -1.64 12.61
C ALA A 65 -1.96 -2.90 12.40
N GLY A 66 -0.80 -2.77 11.76
CA GLY A 66 0.13 -3.87 11.57
C GLY A 66 1.57 -3.41 11.63
N GLU A 67 2.45 -4.31 12.07
CA GLU A 67 3.89 -4.12 12.14
C GLU A 67 4.58 -5.16 11.25
N LYS A 68 5.72 -4.78 10.67
CA LYS A 68 6.55 -5.71 9.90
C LYS A 68 7.04 -6.82 10.83
N ASP A 69 6.85 -8.06 10.40
CA ASP A 69 7.21 -9.27 11.17
C ASP A 69 6.53 -9.34 12.57
N GLY A 70 5.56 -8.48 12.81
CA GLY A 70 4.81 -8.34 14.05
C GLY A 70 3.41 -8.93 13.99
N GLU A 71 2.51 -8.29 14.72
CA GLU A 71 1.09 -8.61 14.77
C GLU A 71 0.30 -7.63 13.93
N THR A 72 -0.73 -8.12 13.24
CA THR A 72 -1.78 -7.27 12.66
C THR A 72 -3.01 -7.37 13.53
N VAL A 73 -3.52 -6.23 13.97
CA VAL A 73 -4.74 -6.13 14.79
C VAL A 73 -5.80 -5.40 13.98
N LEU A 74 -6.99 -6.02 13.86
CA LEU A 74 -8.17 -5.40 13.27
C LEU A 74 -9.27 -5.37 14.31
N THR A 75 -9.91 -4.22 14.51
CA THR A 75 -11.02 -4.07 15.42
C THR A 75 -12.23 -3.54 14.68
N VAL A 76 -13.37 -4.21 14.81
CA VAL A 76 -14.64 -3.71 14.29
C VAL A 76 -15.11 -2.55 15.16
N THR A 77 -15.34 -1.39 14.54
CA THR A 77 -15.80 -0.17 15.22
C THR A 77 -17.28 0.11 14.99
N ALA A 78 -17.85 -0.42 13.89
CA ALA A 78 -19.29 -0.34 13.61
C ALA A 78 -19.75 -1.56 12.78
N PRO A 79 -21.03 -1.94 12.84
CA PRO A 79 -22.10 -1.41 13.69
C PRO A 79 -21.98 -1.85 15.16
N ASP A 80 -22.68 -1.19 16.06
CA ASP A 80 -22.62 -1.45 17.51
C ASP A 80 -22.87 -2.92 17.91
N THR A 81 -23.64 -3.64 17.12
CA THR A 81 -23.96 -5.07 17.35
C THR A 81 -22.76 -6.00 17.29
N VAL A 82 -21.68 -5.59 16.63
CA VAL A 82 -20.43 -6.35 16.44
C VAL A 82 -19.19 -5.53 16.77
N ALA A 83 -19.37 -4.28 17.22
CA ALA A 83 -18.27 -3.42 17.62
C ALA A 83 -17.50 -4.05 18.80
N GLY A 84 -16.16 -3.91 18.76
CA GLY A 84 -15.26 -4.50 19.75
C GLY A 84 -14.77 -5.90 19.40
N ILE A 85 -15.31 -6.54 18.35
CA ILE A 85 -14.70 -7.77 17.84
C ILE A 85 -13.32 -7.40 17.31
N THR A 86 -12.29 -8.08 17.84
CA THR A 86 -10.90 -7.84 17.47
C THR A 86 -10.31 -9.11 16.88
N ALA A 87 -9.65 -8.99 15.74
CA ALA A 87 -8.87 -10.06 15.14
C ALA A 87 -7.39 -9.75 15.30
N ARG A 88 -6.63 -10.66 15.88
CA ARG A 88 -5.18 -10.63 15.97
C ARG A 88 -4.58 -11.67 15.04
N ILE A 89 -3.74 -11.21 14.15
CA ILE A 89 -3.10 -12.06 13.14
C ILE A 89 -1.59 -12.03 13.40
N ARG A 90 -1.03 -13.20 13.70
CA ARG A 90 0.40 -13.36 13.93
C ARG A 90 0.89 -14.65 13.29
N ASN A 91 1.96 -14.55 12.48
CA ASN A 91 2.50 -15.69 11.73
C ASN A 91 1.43 -16.42 10.87
N GLY A 92 0.47 -15.69 10.35
CA GLY A 92 -0.66 -16.23 9.58
C GLY A 92 -1.80 -16.84 10.42
N GLU A 93 -1.60 -17.07 11.72
CA GLU A 93 -2.66 -17.56 12.60
C GLU A 93 -3.55 -16.41 13.10
N THR A 94 -4.84 -16.66 13.15
CA THR A 94 -5.85 -15.68 13.55
C THR A 94 -6.52 -16.06 14.84
N LEU A 95 -6.51 -15.13 15.80
CA LEU A 95 -7.30 -15.18 17.03
C LEU A 95 -8.38 -14.10 16.98
N LEU A 96 -9.65 -14.48 17.08
CA LEU A 96 -10.75 -13.56 17.31
C LEU A 96 -11.00 -13.41 18.81
N GLU A 97 -11.16 -12.17 19.25
CA GLU A 97 -11.45 -11.82 20.64
C GLU A 97 -12.71 -10.98 20.69
N TYR A 98 -13.61 -11.28 21.62
CA TYR A 98 -14.81 -10.50 21.88
C TYR A 98 -15.28 -10.74 23.33
N ASP A 99 -15.53 -9.67 24.08
CA ASP A 99 -16.02 -9.73 25.48
C ASP A 99 -15.24 -10.71 26.38
N GLY A 100 -13.94 -10.73 26.25
CA GLY A 100 -13.04 -11.61 27.03
C GLY A 100 -13.01 -13.07 26.58
N ALA A 101 -13.76 -13.44 25.54
CA ALA A 101 -13.68 -14.75 24.91
C ALA A 101 -12.75 -14.70 23.69
N GLY A 102 -11.94 -15.76 23.49
CA GLY A 102 -11.06 -15.91 22.34
C GLY A 102 -11.40 -17.16 21.52
N LEU A 103 -11.38 -17.04 20.19
CA LEU A 103 -11.61 -18.13 19.25
C LEU A 103 -10.46 -18.17 18.24
N SER A 104 -9.67 -19.24 18.22
CA SER A 104 -8.66 -19.46 17.21
C SER A 104 -9.31 -19.94 15.91
N LEU A 105 -9.04 -19.23 14.80
CA LEU A 105 -9.53 -19.58 13.46
C LEU A 105 -8.46 -20.35 12.65
N GLY A 106 -7.24 -20.48 13.15
CA GLY A 106 -6.13 -21.06 12.40
C GLY A 106 -5.55 -20.10 11.38
N LEU A 107 -5.05 -20.65 10.25
CA LEU A 107 -4.44 -19.85 9.18
C LEU A 107 -5.47 -18.95 8.51
N LEU A 108 -5.08 -17.71 8.27
CA LEU A 108 -5.91 -16.74 7.55
C LEU A 108 -6.02 -17.15 6.10
N ASP A 109 -7.23 -17.03 5.55
CA ASP A 109 -7.47 -17.22 4.12
C ASP A 109 -7.02 -15.98 3.33
N ASP A 110 -6.07 -16.17 2.42
CA ASP A 110 -5.49 -15.11 1.57
C ASP A 110 -6.45 -14.63 0.48
N SER A 111 -7.61 -15.28 0.32
CA SER A 111 -8.62 -14.86 -0.68
C SER A 111 -9.22 -13.49 -0.41
N GLY A 112 -9.09 -12.98 0.81
CA GLY A 112 -9.75 -11.73 1.23
C GLY A 112 -11.27 -11.85 1.32
N LEU A 113 -11.83 -13.07 1.31
CA LEU A 113 -13.28 -13.29 1.26
C LEU A 113 -13.95 -13.26 2.63
N THR A 114 -13.22 -13.32 3.73
CA THR A 114 -13.77 -13.10 5.07
C THR A 114 -13.57 -11.64 5.49
N PRO A 115 -14.41 -11.06 6.36
CA PRO A 115 -14.23 -9.68 6.83
C PRO A 115 -12.84 -9.45 7.45
N VAL A 116 -12.31 -10.45 8.15
CA VAL A 116 -11.01 -10.40 8.83
C VAL A 116 -9.85 -10.45 7.85
N SER A 117 -9.97 -11.21 6.75
CA SER A 117 -8.91 -11.35 5.75
C SER A 117 -8.88 -10.19 4.73
N ALA A 118 -9.88 -9.30 4.73
CA ALA A 118 -10.03 -8.27 3.69
C ALA A 118 -8.81 -7.34 3.58
N LEU A 119 -8.43 -6.69 4.68
CA LEU A 119 -7.30 -5.76 4.68
C LEU A 119 -5.94 -6.46 4.48
N PRO A 120 -5.63 -7.54 5.21
CA PRO A 120 -4.40 -8.30 4.97
C PRO A 120 -4.26 -8.76 3.52
N ALA A 121 -5.34 -9.29 2.90
CA ALA A 121 -5.30 -9.73 1.52
C ALA A 121 -5.09 -8.57 0.52
N VAL A 122 -5.65 -7.38 0.79
CA VAL A 122 -5.40 -6.16 0.00
C VAL A 122 -3.91 -5.80 0.04
N LEU A 123 -3.30 -5.75 1.23
CA LEU A 123 -1.88 -5.45 1.39
C LEU A 123 -0.99 -6.51 0.74
N LEU A 124 -1.31 -7.79 0.92
CA LEU A 124 -0.61 -8.90 0.30
C LEU A 124 -0.71 -8.83 -1.23
N SER A 125 -1.88 -8.50 -1.78
CA SER A 125 -2.06 -8.36 -3.23
C SER A 125 -1.21 -7.22 -3.80
N LEU A 126 -1.02 -6.13 -3.07
CA LEU A 126 -0.19 -5.02 -3.48
C LEU A 126 1.31 -5.39 -3.46
N THR A 127 1.76 -6.13 -2.45
CA THR A 127 3.17 -6.51 -2.29
C THR A 127 3.57 -7.71 -3.15
N GLU A 128 2.75 -8.75 -3.22
CA GLU A 128 3.09 -10.04 -3.84
C GLU A 128 2.24 -10.38 -5.08
N GLY A 129 1.07 -9.73 -5.24
CA GLY A 129 0.14 -10.02 -6.33
C GLY A 129 0.73 -9.75 -7.72
N TYR A 130 0.30 -10.52 -8.74
CA TYR A 130 0.65 -10.25 -10.13
C TYR A 130 -0.12 -9.03 -10.64
N MET A 131 0.59 -7.94 -10.92
CA MET A 131 0.03 -6.72 -11.49
C MET A 131 -0.29 -6.96 -12.98
N ALA A 132 -1.53 -7.28 -13.27
CA ALA A 132 -2.00 -7.52 -14.63
C ALA A 132 -2.14 -6.22 -15.42
N ARG A 133 -2.46 -5.12 -14.75
CA ARG A 133 -2.64 -3.80 -15.36
C ARG A 133 -2.41 -2.69 -14.35
N CYS A 134 -1.76 -1.61 -14.81
CA CYS A 134 -1.70 -0.33 -14.11
C CYS A 134 -2.29 0.74 -15.01
N ALA A 135 -3.04 1.68 -14.46
CA ALA A 135 -3.69 2.73 -15.25
C ALA A 135 -4.01 3.95 -14.39
N TRP A 136 -4.02 5.12 -15.01
CA TRP A 136 -4.60 6.31 -14.40
C TRP A 136 -6.13 6.27 -14.49
N GLN A 137 -6.81 6.64 -13.42
CA GLN A 137 -8.25 6.90 -13.41
C GLN A 137 -8.53 8.32 -12.90
N GLY A 138 -9.57 8.95 -13.47
CA GLY A 138 -9.89 10.35 -13.18
C GLY A 138 -8.99 11.34 -13.92
N GLU A 139 -9.21 12.63 -13.69
CA GLU A 139 -8.48 13.73 -14.29
C GLU A 139 -8.12 14.79 -13.23
N GLY A 140 -7.04 15.53 -13.47
CA GLY A 140 -6.59 16.60 -12.58
C GLY A 140 -6.31 16.12 -11.16
N GLU A 141 -6.79 16.84 -10.17
CA GLU A 141 -6.59 16.56 -8.74
C GLU A 141 -7.31 15.28 -8.25
N SER A 142 -8.29 14.79 -9.00
CA SER A 142 -9.02 13.54 -8.70
C SER A 142 -8.40 12.31 -9.36
N ARG A 143 -7.22 12.45 -9.99
CA ARG A 143 -6.51 11.34 -10.62
C ARG A 143 -5.97 10.37 -9.55
N VAL A 144 -6.27 9.10 -9.73
CA VAL A 144 -5.79 8.01 -8.87
C VAL A 144 -5.05 6.98 -9.70
N LEU A 145 -4.12 6.26 -9.07
CA LEU A 145 -3.48 5.10 -9.67
C LEU A 145 -4.34 3.85 -9.41
N LEU A 146 -4.78 3.20 -10.48
CA LEU A 146 -5.41 1.88 -10.43
C LEU A 146 -4.36 0.80 -10.69
N ILE A 147 -4.23 -0.14 -9.76
CA ILE A 147 -3.44 -1.37 -9.91
C ILE A 147 -4.40 -2.55 -9.87
N GLN A 148 -4.43 -3.36 -10.94
CA GLN A 148 -5.24 -4.56 -11.00
C GLN A 148 -4.36 -5.79 -10.80
N CYS A 149 -4.57 -6.48 -9.67
CA CYS A 149 -3.89 -7.74 -9.37
C CYS A 149 -4.78 -8.94 -9.71
N ARG A 150 -4.23 -9.91 -10.41
CA ARG A 150 -4.94 -11.12 -10.87
C ARG A 150 -4.06 -12.35 -10.68
N ASP A 151 -4.67 -13.52 -10.58
CA ASP A 151 -3.92 -14.77 -10.68
C ASP A 151 -3.57 -15.04 -12.16
N PRO A 152 -2.29 -15.05 -12.54
CA PRO A 152 -1.89 -15.30 -13.93
C PRO A 152 -2.18 -16.71 -14.43
N ARG A 153 -2.54 -17.63 -13.53
CA ARG A 153 -2.89 -19.03 -13.87
C ARG A 153 -4.40 -19.22 -14.05
N ALA A 154 -5.20 -18.28 -13.55
CA ALA A 154 -6.65 -18.34 -13.72
C ALA A 154 -7.04 -18.00 -15.15
N ALA A 155 -8.12 -18.61 -15.65
CA ALA A 155 -8.72 -18.19 -16.91
C ALA A 155 -9.25 -16.75 -16.77
N GLU A 156 -9.37 -16.05 -17.89
CA GLU A 156 -9.88 -14.68 -17.92
C GLU A 156 -11.23 -14.57 -17.21
N GLY A 157 -11.34 -13.62 -16.28
CA GLY A 157 -12.54 -13.40 -15.48
C GLY A 157 -12.78 -14.47 -14.40
N LYS A 158 -11.82 -15.36 -14.14
CA LYS A 158 -11.90 -16.38 -13.10
C LYS A 158 -10.94 -16.11 -11.95
N GLY A 159 -11.23 -16.73 -10.80
CA GLY A 159 -10.44 -16.59 -9.58
C GLY A 159 -10.69 -15.26 -8.85
N THR A 160 -9.86 -14.99 -7.85
CA THR A 160 -9.92 -13.76 -7.07
C THR A 160 -9.12 -12.66 -7.75
N GLY A 161 -9.70 -11.48 -7.87
CA GLY A 161 -9.07 -10.29 -8.40
C GLY A 161 -9.14 -9.13 -7.42
N PHE A 162 -8.11 -8.30 -7.42
CA PHE A 162 -8.03 -7.08 -6.62
C PHE A 162 -7.83 -5.88 -7.55
N ASP A 163 -8.67 -4.87 -7.39
CA ASP A 163 -8.53 -3.56 -8.01
C ASP A 163 -8.19 -2.56 -6.90
N LEU A 164 -6.97 -2.04 -6.92
CA LEU A 164 -6.42 -1.19 -5.87
C LEU A 164 -6.31 0.24 -6.40
N TYR A 165 -6.86 1.18 -5.66
CA TYR A 165 -6.87 2.60 -5.99
C TYR A 165 -6.01 3.34 -4.99
N LEU A 166 -4.95 3.99 -5.45
CA LEU A 166 -3.97 4.67 -4.62
C LEU A 166 -3.88 6.15 -4.99
N ASP A 167 -3.60 6.95 -3.99
CA ASP A 167 -3.24 8.35 -4.18
C ASP A 167 -1.85 8.45 -4.81
N PRO A 168 -1.67 9.13 -5.95
CA PRO A 168 -0.38 9.20 -6.62
C PRO A 168 0.65 10.10 -5.92
N ALA A 169 0.22 10.95 -4.98
CA ALA A 169 1.10 11.87 -4.27
C ALA A 169 1.53 11.33 -2.90
N THR A 170 0.62 10.68 -2.19
CA THR A 170 0.88 10.14 -0.84
C THR A 170 1.13 8.64 -0.84
N HIS A 171 0.85 7.96 -1.96
CA HIS A 171 0.91 6.50 -2.14
C HIS A 171 -0.02 5.72 -1.21
N ALA A 172 -0.91 6.40 -0.49
CA ALA A 172 -1.87 5.79 0.40
C ALA A 172 -2.95 5.02 -0.36
N LEU A 173 -3.40 3.89 0.20
CA LEU A 173 -4.58 3.19 -0.28
C LEU A 173 -5.83 4.05 -0.02
N LEU A 174 -6.63 4.28 -1.05
CA LEU A 174 -7.90 4.99 -1.00
C LEU A 174 -9.07 4.01 -1.03
N ARG A 175 -8.98 3.00 -1.88
CA ARG A 175 -10.03 2.00 -2.07
C ARG A 175 -9.42 0.71 -2.59
N ALA A 176 -10.04 -0.42 -2.22
CA ALA A 176 -9.79 -1.71 -2.84
C ALA A 176 -11.12 -2.40 -3.17
N GLU A 177 -11.18 -3.07 -4.29
CA GLU A 177 -12.31 -3.88 -4.73
C GLU A 177 -11.82 -5.31 -4.91
N VAL A 178 -12.53 -6.26 -4.31
CA VAL A 178 -12.25 -7.68 -4.43
C VAL A 178 -13.36 -8.34 -5.22
N SER A 179 -12.98 -9.01 -6.29
CA SER A 179 -13.90 -9.75 -7.15
C SER A 179 -13.58 -11.25 -7.13
N THR A 180 -14.59 -12.07 -7.27
CA THR A 180 -14.47 -13.53 -7.46
C THR A 180 -15.21 -13.91 -8.71
N ASP A 181 -14.55 -14.59 -9.63
CA ASP A 181 -15.08 -14.97 -10.94
C ASP A 181 -15.72 -13.78 -11.70
N GLY A 182 -15.09 -12.60 -11.60
CA GLY A 182 -15.55 -11.37 -12.24
C GLY A 182 -16.72 -10.67 -11.53
N VAL A 183 -17.21 -11.20 -10.42
CA VAL A 183 -18.27 -10.58 -9.61
C VAL A 183 -17.65 -9.83 -8.44
N LEU A 184 -17.97 -8.55 -8.28
CA LEU A 184 -17.56 -7.75 -7.13
C LEU A 184 -18.23 -8.29 -5.86
N VAL A 185 -17.41 -8.78 -4.91
CA VAL A 185 -17.89 -9.36 -3.66
C VAL A 185 -17.58 -8.48 -2.45
N ARG A 186 -16.60 -7.57 -2.57
CA ARG A 186 -16.22 -6.70 -1.47
C ARG A 186 -15.62 -5.39 -1.97
N THR A 187 -15.91 -4.33 -1.22
CA THR A 187 -15.25 -3.04 -1.35
C THR A 187 -14.69 -2.64 0.02
N VAL A 188 -13.44 -2.23 0.04
CA VAL A 188 -12.78 -1.60 1.19
C VAL A 188 -12.52 -0.16 0.82
N ARG A 189 -13.02 0.78 1.58
CA ARG A 189 -12.75 2.22 1.44
C ARG A 189 -11.93 2.67 2.64
N PHE A 190 -10.75 3.18 2.37
CA PHE A 190 -9.88 3.71 3.42
C PHE A 190 -10.26 5.17 3.68
N ASN A 191 -10.65 5.47 4.92
CA ASN A 191 -10.92 6.83 5.39
C ASN A 191 -9.62 7.50 5.84
N GLU A 192 -8.69 6.68 6.36
CA GLU A 192 -7.34 7.06 6.71
C GLU A 192 -6.41 5.87 6.45
N PHE A 193 -5.21 6.16 5.94
CA PHE A 193 -4.15 5.17 5.77
C PHE A 193 -2.80 5.84 5.99
N THR A 194 -2.07 5.41 7.01
CA THR A 194 -0.75 5.95 7.37
C THR A 194 0.30 4.85 7.30
N MET A 195 1.52 5.25 6.93
CA MET A 195 2.65 4.35 6.70
C MET A 195 3.89 4.85 7.45
N GLU A 196 4.58 3.93 8.11
CA GLU A 196 5.90 4.16 8.68
C GLU A 196 6.91 3.29 7.95
N MET A 197 7.95 3.90 7.38
CA MET A 197 8.98 3.20 6.64
C MET A 197 10.07 2.70 7.58
N THR A 198 10.70 1.57 7.25
CA THR A 198 11.90 1.11 7.92
C THR A 198 13.02 2.12 7.66
N ASN A 199 13.49 2.81 8.70
CA ASN A 199 14.70 3.60 8.61
C ASN A 199 15.89 2.64 8.57
N ASP A 200 16.34 2.26 7.39
CA ASP A 200 17.68 1.71 7.23
C ASP A 200 18.67 2.85 7.52
N GLY A 201 19.05 2.94 8.79
CA GLY A 201 20.02 3.93 9.27
C GLY A 201 21.39 3.69 8.64
N THR A 202 21.60 4.24 7.45
CA THR A 202 22.94 4.64 7.01
C THR A 202 23.32 5.95 7.70
N GLY A 203 23.37 5.92 9.02
CA GLY A 203 24.12 6.88 9.80
C GLY A 203 25.58 6.55 9.62
N THR A 204 26.25 7.22 8.72
CA THR A 204 27.69 7.39 8.75
C THR A 204 28.02 8.17 10.01
N ASP A 205 28.27 7.46 11.11
CA ASP A 205 29.01 8.01 12.22
C ASP A 205 30.43 8.26 11.70
N GLU A 206 30.67 9.46 11.14
CA GLU A 206 31.99 10.04 11.07
C GLU A 206 32.45 10.33 12.51
N ASP A 207 33.01 9.29 13.13
CA ASP A 207 33.86 9.45 14.30
C ASP A 207 35.13 10.24 13.89
N MET A 208 35.04 11.55 13.97
CA MET A 208 36.19 12.44 13.99
C MET A 208 36.75 12.53 15.42
N GLY A 209 37.27 11.40 15.90
CA GLY A 209 38.11 11.38 17.09
C GLY A 209 39.52 11.84 16.75
N GLY A 210 39.75 13.13 16.65
CA GLY A 210 41.07 13.72 16.67
C GLY A 210 41.24 14.55 17.90
N ASP A 211 41.91 14.06 18.91
CA ASP A 211 42.74 14.96 19.69
C ASP A 211 44.01 14.31 20.19
N ARG A 212 45.05 14.97 19.76
CA ARG A 212 46.46 14.85 20.24
C ARG A 212 46.72 15.93 21.25
N SER A 213 47.52 15.60 22.15
CA SER A 213 48.34 16.43 23.03
C SER A 213 47.97 16.22 24.50
N GLY A 214 48.90 16.08 25.32
CA GLY A 214 50.27 16.45 25.37
C GLY A 214 50.92 15.86 26.59
N ARG A 215 52.11 15.51 26.39
CA ARG A 215 53.08 15.23 27.45
C ARG A 215 53.61 16.54 28.02
N PRO A 216 53.95 16.70 29.31
CA PRO A 216 55.36 16.53 29.61
C PRO A 216 55.67 15.85 30.96
N GLY A 217 56.81 15.17 31.03
CA GLY A 217 57.50 14.85 32.24
C GLY A 217 58.21 16.08 32.86
N PRO A 218 58.94 15.98 33.91
CA PRO A 218 60.04 15.01 34.17
C PRO A 218 59.80 14.08 35.34
#